data_000caa5e01c353f99ba45e5b5cfbf2a8
#
_entry.id   000caa5e01c353f99ba45e5b5cfbf2a8
#
_cell.length_a   1.000
_cell.length_b   1.000
_cell.length_c   1.000
_cell.angle_alpha   90.00
_cell.angle_beta   90.00
_cell.angle_gamma   90.00
#
_symmetry.space_group_name_H-M   'P 1'
#
loop_
_entity.id
_entity.type
_entity.pdbx_description
1 polymer ?
#
loop_
_entity_poly.entity_id
_entity_poly.type
_entity_poly.pdbx_seq_one_letter_code
_entity_poly.pdbx_strand_id
1 'polypeptide(L)'
;MASDVLVKCVVWDIDNTLLDGVFLESAGEPPPADPVLVAALRELSNRGLLQALASRNPPEAAEYVRNVTGADFAAVECGWGSKAEAIARIATDLDVPVDAIAFVDDDMLERAEVAADLPDVLVLSPEDAADAVDWPQFSPAVITAEARRRGRLYAERRSRQAAASVFGGSRDEFLRHVGTRITIAAATPSDLPRLQELSVRTHQLNSAGEPVTEAELSHLLASADYEVATLRLADDFGDDGLVGAVFLAGTGATSISVPLIMMSCRALGRGALDALLAWTCRAAAQAGATELTVPCLVTDRNVPMRLALGVAGLRAEPGSVAADGRALFTRSLTGEMPELPGWVAVEAGK
;
A
#
# COMPACT_ATOMS: atom_id res chain seq x y z
N MET A 1 19.31 19.97 1.46
CA MET A 1 19.80 18.77 0.73
C MET A 1 18.53 18.07 0.24
N ALA A 2 18.41 17.80 -1.06
CA ALA A 2 17.26 17.06 -1.57
C ALA A 2 17.26 15.68 -0.93
N SER A 3 16.13 15.28 -0.35
CA SER A 3 15.94 13.94 0.23
C SER A 3 16.06 12.91 -0.89
N ASP A 4 16.83 11.85 -0.70
CA ASP A 4 16.89 10.68 -1.61
C ASP A 4 15.62 9.82 -1.53
N VAL A 5 14.62 10.25 -0.76
CA VAL A 5 13.36 9.52 -0.56
C VAL A 5 12.46 9.71 -1.78
N LEU A 6 11.96 8.59 -2.32
CA LEU A 6 10.99 8.61 -3.40
C LEU A 6 9.64 9.14 -2.92
N VAL A 7 9.09 10.12 -3.63
CA VAL A 7 7.73 10.62 -3.40
C VAL A 7 6.72 9.52 -3.72
N LYS A 8 5.79 9.29 -2.81
CA LYS A 8 4.70 8.30 -2.94
C LYS A 8 3.33 8.95 -3.11
N CYS A 9 3.17 10.18 -2.61
CA CYS A 9 1.94 10.94 -2.69
C CYS A 9 2.22 12.42 -2.97
N VAL A 10 1.45 13.01 -3.86
CA VAL A 10 1.43 14.46 -4.10
C VAL A 10 0.11 15.00 -3.58
N VAL A 11 0.17 15.96 -2.68
CA VAL A 11 -0.96 16.68 -2.11
C VAL A 11 -1.04 18.04 -2.75
N TRP A 12 -2.16 18.34 -3.40
CA TRP A 12 -2.39 19.57 -4.15
C TRP A 12 -3.36 20.49 -3.42
N ASP A 13 -3.08 21.77 -3.46
CA ASP A 13 -4.12 22.77 -3.26
C ASP A 13 -5.01 22.89 -4.49
N ILE A 14 -6.11 23.62 -4.38
CA ILE A 14 -7.10 23.80 -5.45
C ILE A 14 -6.96 25.17 -6.12
N ASP A 15 -7.16 26.25 -5.34
CA ASP A 15 -7.24 27.61 -5.84
C ASP A 15 -5.87 28.10 -6.33
N ASN A 16 -5.81 28.77 -7.49
CA ASN A 16 -4.58 29.22 -8.13
C ASN A 16 -3.46 28.16 -8.23
N THR A 17 -3.82 26.92 -8.02
CA THR A 17 -2.95 25.75 -8.14
C THR A 17 -3.53 24.82 -9.22
N LEU A 18 -4.42 23.87 -8.88
CA LEU A 18 -5.06 23.04 -9.89
C LEU A 18 -6.13 23.79 -10.71
N LEU A 19 -6.66 24.89 -10.18
CA LEU A 19 -7.55 25.82 -10.87
C LEU A 19 -6.83 27.14 -11.15
N ASP A 20 -7.07 27.72 -12.32
CA ASP A 20 -6.61 29.05 -12.67
C ASP A 20 -7.61 30.10 -12.13
N GLY A 21 -7.59 30.31 -10.80
CA GLY A 21 -8.45 31.19 -10.04
C GLY A 21 -9.01 30.58 -8.76
N VAL A 22 -9.88 31.33 -8.07
CA VAL A 22 -10.46 30.99 -6.77
C VAL A 22 -11.87 30.43 -6.94
N PHE A 23 -12.12 29.21 -6.46
CA PHE A 23 -13.40 28.51 -6.64
C PHE A 23 -14.60 29.30 -6.08
N LEU A 24 -14.48 29.85 -4.86
CA LEU A 24 -15.57 30.56 -4.19
C LEU A 24 -15.80 31.99 -4.72
N GLU A 25 -14.85 32.58 -5.43
CA GLU A 25 -15.00 33.93 -5.98
C GLU A 25 -15.64 33.95 -7.35
N SER A 26 -15.90 32.79 -7.94
CA SER A 26 -16.46 32.63 -9.26
C SER A 26 -17.97 32.84 -9.24
N ALA A 27 -18.44 33.95 -9.79
CA ALA A 27 -19.87 34.31 -9.87
C ALA A 27 -20.58 33.51 -10.98
N GLY A 28 -20.68 32.17 -10.84
CA GLY A 28 -21.50 31.31 -11.70
C GLY A 28 -20.78 30.23 -12.47
N GLU A 29 -19.60 30.43 -13.02
CA GLU A 29 -18.75 29.37 -13.61
C GLU A 29 -17.47 29.23 -12.79
N PRO A 30 -17.18 28.06 -12.22
CA PRO A 30 -15.91 27.79 -11.53
C PRO A 30 -14.72 28.00 -12.49
N PRO A 31 -13.54 28.43 -11.97
CA PRO A 31 -12.38 28.68 -12.80
C PRO A 31 -11.90 27.41 -13.53
N PRO A 32 -11.32 27.54 -14.73
CA PRO A 32 -10.82 26.40 -15.48
C PRO A 32 -9.65 25.74 -14.72
N ALA A 33 -9.40 24.46 -15.01
CA ALA A 33 -8.23 23.78 -14.51
C ALA A 33 -6.94 24.27 -15.23
N ASP A 34 -5.85 24.42 -14.47
CA ASP A 34 -4.54 24.73 -15.04
C ASP A 34 -4.05 23.55 -15.91
N PRO A 35 -3.85 23.74 -17.22
CA PRO A 35 -3.52 22.64 -18.11
C PRO A 35 -2.11 22.05 -17.86
N VAL A 36 -1.17 22.85 -17.36
CA VAL A 36 0.21 22.42 -17.10
C VAL A 36 0.24 21.53 -15.87
N LEU A 37 -0.39 21.97 -14.77
CA LEU A 37 -0.43 21.20 -13.53
C LEU A 37 -1.31 19.96 -13.66
N VAL A 38 -2.39 20.00 -14.42
CA VAL A 38 -3.19 18.80 -14.74
C VAL A 38 -2.36 17.80 -15.57
N ALA A 39 -1.52 18.25 -16.48
CA ALA A 39 -0.62 17.35 -17.21
C ALA A 39 0.43 16.71 -16.28
N ALA A 40 1.04 17.48 -15.37
CA ALA A 40 1.95 16.99 -14.36
C ALA A 40 1.26 15.97 -13.43
N LEU A 41 0.09 16.29 -12.89
CA LEU A 41 -0.72 15.40 -12.06
C LEU A 41 -1.00 14.06 -12.75
N ARG A 42 -1.42 14.09 -14.03
CA ARG A 42 -1.70 12.87 -14.82
C ARG A 42 -0.45 12.04 -15.04
N GLU A 43 0.67 12.67 -15.36
CA GLU A 43 1.93 11.97 -15.54
C GLU A 43 2.39 11.31 -14.25
N LEU A 44 2.37 12.01 -13.11
CA LEU A 44 2.71 11.46 -11.80
C LEU A 44 1.76 10.33 -11.39
N SER A 45 0.46 10.47 -11.68
CA SER A 45 -0.53 9.41 -11.48
C SER A 45 -0.21 8.16 -12.32
N ASN A 46 0.17 8.33 -13.59
CA ASN A 46 0.57 7.24 -14.49
C ASN A 46 1.83 6.50 -14.00
N ARG A 47 2.72 7.19 -13.29
CA ARG A 47 3.88 6.59 -12.60
C ARG A 47 3.50 5.88 -11.30
N GLY A 48 2.23 5.98 -10.88
CA GLY A 48 1.70 5.34 -9.68
C GLY A 48 1.97 6.12 -8.40
N LEU A 49 2.21 7.43 -8.47
CA LEU A 49 2.17 8.30 -7.30
C LEU A 49 0.71 8.59 -6.96
N LEU A 50 0.38 8.51 -5.68
CA LEU A 50 -0.95 8.88 -5.20
C LEU A 50 -1.16 10.39 -5.36
N GLN A 51 -2.38 10.77 -5.71
CA GLN A 51 -2.80 12.17 -5.76
C GLN A 51 -3.79 12.42 -4.64
N ALA A 52 -3.65 13.50 -3.90
CA ALA A 52 -4.55 13.91 -2.83
C ALA A 52 -4.83 15.41 -2.91
N LEU A 53 -5.89 15.86 -2.26
CA LEU A 53 -6.25 17.28 -2.15
C LEU A 53 -6.19 17.73 -0.69
N ALA A 54 -5.62 18.91 -0.44
CA ALA A 54 -5.71 19.63 0.82
C ALA A 54 -6.00 21.09 0.53
N SER A 55 -7.24 21.54 0.77
CA SER A 55 -7.66 22.88 0.38
C SER A 55 -8.61 23.54 1.38
N ARG A 56 -8.52 24.86 1.51
CA ARG A 56 -9.47 25.68 2.29
C ARG A 56 -10.72 25.99 1.48
N ASN A 57 -11.37 24.94 1.00
CA ASN A 57 -12.56 25.01 0.19
C ASN A 57 -13.66 24.10 0.75
N PRO A 58 -14.93 24.29 0.38
CA PRO A 58 -15.98 23.32 0.65
C PRO A 58 -15.77 22.04 -0.19
N PRO A 59 -16.37 20.89 0.22
CA PRO A 59 -16.21 19.59 -0.46
C PRO A 59 -16.58 19.60 -1.95
N GLU A 60 -17.47 20.49 -2.37
CA GLU A 60 -17.93 20.66 -3.75
C GLU A 60 -16.79 21.07 -4.69
N ALA A 61 -15.80 21.83 -4.18
CA ALA A 61 -14.61 22.21 -4.95
C ALA A 61 -13.78 20.96 -5.36
N ALA A 62 -13.63 19.99 -4.46
CA ALA A 62 -12.94 18.74 -4.76
C ALA A 62 -13.70 17.90 -5.80
N GLU A 63 -15.03 17.90 -5.76
CA GLU A 63 -15.86 17.22 -6.76
C GLU A 63 -15.68 17.87 -8.13
N TYR A 64 -15.70 19.21 -8.18
CA TYR A 64 -15.44 19.97 -9.41
C TYR A 64 -14.05 19.65 -9.98
N VAL A 65 -12.99 19.74 -9.17
CA VAL A 65 -11.61 19.45 -9.59
C VAL A 65 -11.50 18.02 -10.12
N ARG A 66 -12.14 17.04 -9.47
CA ARG A 66 -12.16 15.66 -9.97
C ARG A 66 -12.78 15.56 -11.35
N ASN A 67 -13.89 16.29 -11.59
CA ASN A 67 -14.58 16.26 -12.88
C ASN A 67 -13.76 16.92 -14.00
N VAL A 68 -13.13 18.07 -13.74
CA VAL A 68 -12.37 18.79 -14.78
C VAL A 68 -10.98 18.21 -15.04
N THR A 69 -10.35 17.59 -14.03
CA THR A 69 -9.04 16.93 -14.20
C THR A 69 -9.16 15.49 -14.66
N GLY A 70 -10.27 14.82 -14.36
CA GLY A 70 -10.46 13.38 -14.56
C GLY A 70 -9.57 12.53 -13.67
N ALA A 71 -9.04 13.09 -12.57
CA ALA A 71 -8.10 12.42 -11.69
C ALA A 71 -8.81 11.70 -10.52
N ASP A 72 -8.25 10.54 -10.15
CA ASP A 72 -8.64 9.81 -8.95
C ASP A 72 -7.80 10.28 -7.77
N PHE A 73 -8.39 11.08 -6.87
CA PHE A 73 -7.73 11.48 -5.63
C PHE A 73 -7.89 10.40 -4.55
N ALA A 74 -6.77 9.89 -4.07
CA ALA A 74 -6.70 8.86 -3.05
C ALA A 74 -7.18 9.35 -1.67
N ALA A 75 -6.99 10.64 -1.35
CA ALA A 75 -7.52 11.30 -0.18
C ALA A 75 -7.94 12.73 -0.52
N VAL A 76 -8.91 13.26 0.24
CA VAL A 76 -9.42 14.62 0.07
C VAL A 76 -9.67 15.22 1.45
N GLU A 77 -8.97 16.30 1.75
CA GLU A 77 -9.12 17.11 2.94
C GLU A 77 -9.52 18.52 2.52
N CYS A 78 -10.82 18.80 2.58
CA CYS A 78 -11.39 20.12 2.33
C CYS A 78 -11.94 20.70 3.61
N GLY A 79 -11.57 21.94 3.94
CA GLY A 79 -12.02 22.61 5.14
C GLY A 79 -11.08 23.73 5.58
N TRP A 80 -11.46 24.48 6.59
CA TRP A 80 -10.79 25.72 7.02
C TRP A 80 -9.67 25.50 8.07
N GLY A 81 -9.21 24.27 8.24
CA GLY A 81 -8.11 23.94 9.15
C GLY A 81 -6.70 24.17 8.56
N SER A 82 -5.67 23.85 9.36
CA SER A 82 -4.29 23.89 8.90
C SER A 82 -4.02 22.86 7.80
N LYS A 83 -3.29 23.28 6.76
CA LYS A 83 -2.81 22.38 5.69
C LYS A 83 -1.88 21.30 6.23
N ALA A 84 -1.02 21.64 7.20
CA ALA A 84 -0.14 20.68 7.85
C ALA A 84 -0.92 19.54 8.55
N GLU A 85 -1.99 19.87 9.28
CA GLU A 85 -2.88 18.87 9.88
C GLU A 85 -3.59 18.03 8.82
N ALA A 86 -4.06 18.64 7.72
CA ALA A 86 -4.68 17.93 6.61
C ALA A 86 -3.71 16.94 5.97
N ILE A 87 -2.47 17.36 5.73
CA ILE A 87 -1.40 16.50 5.18
C ILE A 87 -1.08 15.34 6.15
N ALA A 88 -1.01 15.59 7.46
CA ALA A 88 -0.78 14.55 8.45
C ALA A 88 -1.92 13.50 8.48
N ARG A 89 -3.19 13.94 8.33
CA ARG A 89 -4.33 13.01 8.19
C ARG A 89 -4.24 12.21 6.90
N ILE A 90 -3.93 12.85 5.76
CA ILE A 90 -3.71 12.18 4.47
C ILE A 90 -2.60 11.12 4.59
N ALA A 91 -1.46 11.47 5.22
CA ALA A 91 -0.36 10.55 5.46
C ALA A 91 -0.81 9.29 6.22
N THR A 92 -1.60 9.50 7.27
CA THR A 92 -2.14 8.40 8.11
C THR A 92 -3.14 7.54 7.33
N ASP A 93 -4.09 8.15 6.62
CA ASP A 93 -5.15 7.45 5.89
C ASP A 93 -4.60 6.62 4.72
N LEU A 94 -3.56 7.14 4.06
CA LEU A 94 -2.91 6.47 2.93
C LEU A 94 -1.79 5.53 3.34
N ASP A 95 -1.40 5.52 4.63
CA ASP A 95 -0.23 4.78 5.13
C ASP A 95 1.06 5.15 4.35
N VAL A 96 1.24 6.46 4.14
CA VAL A 96 2.41 7.03 3.46
C VAL A 96 3.25 7.78 4.48
N PRO A 97 4.56 7.52 4.60
CA PRO A 97 5.45 8.30 5.45
C PRO A 97 5.46 9.78 5.03
N VAL A 98 5.54 10.68 5.98
CA VAL A 98 5.49 12.13 5.74
C VAL A 98 6.64 12.60 4.84
N ASP A 99 7.83 11.99 4.97
CA ASP A 99 9.02 12.22 4.13
C ASP A 99 8.85 11.76 2.67
N ALA A 100 7.81 10.99 2.36
CA ALA A 100 7.46 10.56 1.02
C ALA A 100 6.26 11.34 0.42
N ILE A 101 5.93 12.50 1.00
CA ILE A 101 4.87 13.39 0.52
C ILE A 101 5.48 14.65 -0.10
N ALA A 102 4.97 15.04 -1.27
CA ALA A 102 5.14 16.37 -1.82
C ALA A 102 3.84 17.17 -1.66
N PHE A 103 3.95 18.42 -1.28
CA PHE A 103 2.82 19.36 -1.16
C PHE A 103 3.00 20.52 -2.13
N VAL A 104 1.95 20.84 -2.88
CA VAL A 104 1.94 21.88 -3.91
C VAL A 104 0.88 22.92 -3.59
N ASP A 105 1.28 24.19 -3.52
CA ASP A 105 0.42 25.30 -3.16
C ASP A 105 0.97 26.62 -3.74
N ASP A 106 0.12 27.54 -4.21
CA ASP A 106 0.55 28.84 -4.73
C ASP A 106 0.86 29.83 -3.59
N ASP A 107 0.19 29.71 -2.43
CA ASP A 107 0.38 30.61 -1.30
C ASP A 107 1.70 30.32 -0.56
N MET A 108 2.62 31.27 -0.61
CA MET A 108 3.90 31.20 0.07
C MET A 108 3.77 31.06 1.59
N LEU A 109 2.71 31.60 2.21
CA LEU A 109 2.49 31.51 3.67
C LEU A 109 2.04 30.10 4.05
N GLU A 110 1.14 29.49 3.28
CA GLU A 110 0.71 28.10 3.47
C GLU A 110 1.91 27.14 3.31
N ARG A 111 2.73 27.36 2.28
CA ARG A 111 3.96 26.58 2.10
C ARG A 111 4.92 26.73 3.27
N ALA A 112 5.10 27.96 3.80
CA ALA A 112 5.97 28.22 4.94
C ALA A 112 5.45 27.57 6.23
N GLU A 113 4.13 27.57 6.46
CA GLU A 113 3.48 26.92 7.59
C GLU A 113 3.73 25.39 7.52
N VAL A 114 3.47 24.77 6.36
CA VAL A 114 3.69 23.33 6.18
C VAL A 114 5.18 22.97 6.35
N ALA A 115 6.09 23.76 5.81
CA ALA A 115 7.53 23.51 5.98
C ALA A 115 8.02 23.64 7.43
N ALA A 116 7.35 24.48 8.24
CA ALA A 116 7.68 24.63 9.66
C ALA A 116 7.13 23.47 10.51
N ASP A 117 5.88 23.07 10.26
CA ASP A 117 5.18 22.06 11.06
C ASP A 117 5.53 20.63 10.63
N LEU A 118 5.82 20.41 9.35
CA LEU A 118 6.17 19.13 8.73
C LEU A 118 7.46 19.26 7.91
N PRO A 119 8.63 19.41 8.56
CA PRO A 119 9.89 19.71 7.88
C PRO A 119 10.38 18.61 6.91
N ASP A 120 9.83 17.40 7.01
CA ASP A 120 10.17 16.28 6.13
C ASP A 120 9.31 16.26 4.84
N VAL A 121 8.26 17.07 4.73
CA VAL A 121 7.44 17.20 3.51
C VAL A 121 8.21 17.99 2.46
N LEU A 122 8.22 17.50 1.22
CA LEU A 122 8.74 18.25 0.08
C LEU A 122 7.71 19.31 -0.35
N VAL A 123 7.97 20.59 -0.04
CA VAL A 123 7.06 21.68 -0.35
C VAL A 123 7.47 22.34 -1.68
N LEU A 124 6.49 22.50 -2.59
CA LEU A 124 6.69 22.99 -3.96
C LEU A 124 5.73 24.14 -4.28
N SER A 125 6.18 25.07 -5.12
CA SER A 125 5.30 25.99 -5.82
C SER A 125 4.63 25.30 -7.03
N PRO A 126 3.58 25.90 -7.64
CA PRO A 126 3.02 25.39 -8.88
C PRO A 126 4.06 25.25 -10.02
N GLU A 127 4.97 26.21 -10.13
CA GLU A 127 6.06 26.20 -11.13
C GLU A 127 7.03 25.03 -10.86
N ASP A 128 7.47 24.86 -9.59
CA ASP A 128 8.33 23.74 -9.21
C ASP A 128 7.65 22.40 -9.46
N ALA A 129 6.34 22.29 -9.22
CA ALA A 129 5.58 21.06 -9.42
C ALA A 129 5.48 20.67 -10.90
N ALA A 130 5.41 21.65 -11.80
CA ALA A 130 5.44 21.41 -13.24
C ALA A 130 6.79 20.80 -13.69
N ASP A 131 7.90 21.27 -13.12
CA ASP A 131 9.25 20.79 -13.42
C ASP A 131 9.60 19.49 -12.65
N ALA A 132 8.96 19.25 -11.49
CA ALA A 132 9.22 18.11 -10.61
C ALA A 132 8.95 16.75 -11.27
N VAL A 133 8.16 16.71 -12.34
CA VAL A 133 7.94 15.50 -13.14
C VAL A 133 9.26 14.87 -13.60
N ASP A 134 10.29 15.69 -13.86
CA ASP A 134 11.60 15.23 -14.32
C ASP A 134 12.59 14.98 -13.18
N TRP A 135 12.19 15.22 -11.93
CA TRP A 135 13.09 15.00 -10.79
C TRP A 135 13.17 13.51 -10.41
N PRO A 136 14.36 13.04 -9.97
CA PRO A 136 14.57 11.64 -9.60
C PRO A 136 13.60 11.14 -8.52
N GLN A 137 13.22 11.99 -7.56
CA GLN A 137 12.30 11.64 -6.47
C GLN A 137 10.88 11.26 -6.94
N PHE A 138 10.48 11.71 -8.15
CA PHE A 138 9.18 11.41 -8.77
C PHE A 138 9.26 10.29 -9.81
N SER A 139 10.41 9.62 -9.93
CA SER A 139 10.68 8.60 -10.94
C SER A 139 10.90 7.23 -10.29
N PRO A 140 9.82 6.46 -10.02
CA PRO A 140 9.96 5.11 -9.50
C PRO A 140 10.67 4.21 -10.52
N ALA A 141 11.56 3.32 -10.04
CA ALA A 141 12.34 2.43 -10.89
C ALA A 141 11.47 1.43 -11.69
N VAL A 142 10.28 1.09 -11.17
CA VAL A 142 9.34 0.15 -11.79
C VAL A 142 7.94 0.73 -11.79
N ILE A 143 7.29 0.75 -12.95
CA ILE A 143 5.90 1.16 -13.12
C ILE A 143 5.09 -0.06 -13.56
N THR A 144 4.37 -0.68 -12.62
CA THR A 144 3.51 -1.84 -12.88
C THR A 144 2.12 -1.41 -13.38
N ALA A 145 1.31 -2.37 -13.84
CA ALA A 145 -0.10 -2.11 -14.17
C ALA A 145 -0.89 -1.69 -12.91
N GLU A 146 -0.59 -2.28 -11.75
CA GLU A 146 -1.16 -1.90 -10.45
C GLU A 146 -0.73 -0.49 -10.03
N ALA A 147 0.52 -0.10 -10.32
CA ALA A 147 1.00 1.26 -10.07
C ALA A 147 0.15 2.29 -10.81
N ARG A 148 -0.12 2.08 -12.10
CA ARG A 148 -0.96 2.98 -12.93
C ARG A 148 -2.40 3.10 -12.45
N ARG A 149 -2.92 2.06 -11.79
CA ARG A 149 -4.30 2.03 -11.25
C ARG A 149 -4.38 2.43 -9.78
N ARG A 150 -3.27 2.88 -9.19
CA ARG A 150 -3.17 3.05 -7.73
C ARG A 150 -4.21 4.03 -7.17
N GLY A 151 -4.38 5.19 -7.79
CA GLY A 151 -5.42 6.15 -7.38
C GLY A 151 -6.80 5.51 -7.30
N ARG A 152 -7.19 4.77 -8.35
CA ARG A 152 -8.44 4.03 -8.41
C ARG A 152 -8.56 2.98 -7.30
N LEU A 153 -7.51 2.21 -7.03
CA LEU A 153 -7.50 1.19 -5.96
C LEU A 153 -7.72 1.81 -4.57
N TYR A 154 -7.22 3.02 -4.33
CA TYR A 154 -7.48 3.76 -3.10
C TYR A 154 -8.90 4.34 -3.05
N ALA A 155 -9.46 4.80 -4.18
CA ALA A 155 -10.86 5.21 -4.26
C ALA A 155 -11.81 4.03 -3.97
N GLU A 156 -11.55 2.86 -4.54
CA GLU A 156 -12.28 1.61 -4.27
C GLU A 156 -12.18 1.21 -2.77
N ARG A 157 -10.99 1.36 -2.15
CA ARG A 157 -10.80 1.14 -0.70
C ARG A 157 -11.66 2.07 0.13
N ARG A 158 -11.72 3.36 -0.18
CA ARG A 158 -12.59 4.32 0.53
C ARG A 158 -14.06 4.00 0.39
N SER A 159 -14.50 3.67 -0.82
CA SER A 159 -15.89 3.25 -1.07
C SER A 159 -16.27 2.02 -0.25
N ARG A 160 -15.36 1.05 -0.16
CA ARG A 160 -15.53 -0.15 0.69
C ARG A 160 -15.60 0.20 2.18
N GLN A 161 -14.72 1.09 2.67
CA GLN A 161 -14.73 1.54 4.07
C GLN A 161 -16.03 2.27 4.41
N ALA A 162 -16.50 3.15 3.51
CA ALA A 162 -17.78 3.83 3.69
C ALA A 162 -18.95 2.85 3.73
N ALA A 163 -18.99 1.85 2.84
CA ALA A 163 -20.01 0.81 2.86
C ALA A 163 -19.94 -0.03 4.14
N ALA A 164 -18.73 -0.37 4.62
CA ALA A 164 -18.55 -1.11 5.85
C ALA A 164 -19.03 -0.34 7.09
N SER A 165 -18.84 0.99 7.13
CA SER A 165 -19.24 1.82 8.26
C SER A 165 -20.75 1.89 8.48
N VAL A 166 -21.54 1.70 7.43
CA VAL A 166 -23.02 1.70 7.48
C VAL A 166 -23.63 0.29 7.46
N PHE A 167 -22.81 -0.74 7.32
CA PHE A 167 -23.26 -2.11 7.32
C PHE A 167 -23.65 -2.56 8.75
N GLY A 168 -24.85 -3.08 8.92
CA GLY A 168 -25.40 -3.42 10.25
C GLY A 168 -24.93 -4.76 10.84
N GLY A 169 -24.00 -5.46 10.18
CA GLY A 169 -23.49 -6.77 10.60
C GLY A 169 -22.04 -6.74 11.08
N SER A 170 -21.50 -7.91 11.38
CA SER A 170 -20.07 -8.09 11.70
C SER A 170 -19.20 -7.86 10.46
N ARG A 171 -17.91 -7.66 10.69
CA ARG A 171 -16.91 -7.53 9.61
C ARG A 171 -16.91 -8.76 8.69
N ASP A 172 -16.98 -9.96 9.25
CA ASP A 172 -16.97 -11.19 8.45
C ASP A 172 -18.22 -11.33 7.59
N GLU A 173 -19.37 -10.89 8.09
CA GLU A 173 -20.60 -10.81 7.30
C GLU A 173 -20.50 -9.80 6.18
N PHE A 174 -19.88 -8.64 6.44
CA PHE A 174 -19.62 -7.63 5.40
C PHE A 174 -18.72 -8.18 4.29
N LEU A 175 -17.57 -8.78 4.65
CA LEU A 175 -16.61 -9.30 3.68
C LEU A 175 -17.21 -10.44 2.83
N ARG A 176 -18.08 -11.24 3.42
CA ARG A 176 -18.87 -12.25 2.70
C ARG A 176 -19.92 -11.61 1.77
N HIS A 177 -20.58 -10.55 2.27
CA HIS A 177 -21.61 -9.82 1.52
C HIS A 177 -21.05 -9.17 0.25
N VAL A 178 -19.85 -8.58 0.33
CA VAL A 178 -19.17 -7.94 -0.82
C VAL A 178 -18.41 -8.95 -1.70
N GLY A 179 -18.61 -10.23 -1.52
CA GLY A 179 -18.06 -11.26 -2.38
C GLY A 179 -16.52 -11.28 -2.40
N THR A 180 -15.86 -11.12 -1.24
CA THR A 180 -14.39 -11.19 -1.16
C THR A 180 -13.88 -12.51 -1.73
N ARG A 181 -12.95 -12.43 -2.68
CA ARG A 181 -12.33 -13.58 -3.35
C ARG A 181 -10.81 -13.50 -3.22
N ILE A 182 -10.21 -14.60 -2.78
CA ILE A 182 -8.76 -14.75 -2.67
C ILE A 182 -8.33 -15.91 -3.57
N THR A 183 -7.34 -15.67 -4.41
CA THR A 183 -6.68 -16.71 -5.22
C THR A 183 -5.23 -16.80 -4.79
N ILE A 184 -4.79 -18.01 -4.39
CA ILE A 184 -3.38 -18.30 -4.09
C ILE A 184 -2.88 -19.26 -5.15
N ALA A 185 -1.79 -18.91 -5.83
CA ALA A 185 -1.21 -19.66 -6.93
C ALA A 185 0.32 -19.61 -6.89
N ALA A 186 0.97 -20.57 -7.55
CA ALA A 186 2.40 -20.52 -7.77
C ALA A 186 2.79 -19.23 -8.51
N ALA A 187 3.86 -18.59 -8.06
CA ALA A 187 4.38 -17.40 -8.73
C ALA A 187 4.95 -17.76 -10.12
N THR A 188 4.82 -16.83 -11.03
CA THR A 188 5.39 -16.93 -12.39
C THR A 188 6.43 -15.84 -12.62
N PRO A 189 7.33 -15.99 -13.60
CA PRO A 189 8.27 -14.92 -13.96
C PRO A 189 7.60 -13.59 -14.31
N SER A 190 6.35 -13.61 -14.79
CA SER A 190 5.57 -12.39 -15.08
C SER A 190 5.14 -11.63 -13.83
N ASP A 191 5.17 -12.24 -12.66
CA ASP A 191 4.84 -11.59 -11.39
C ASP A 191 6.03 -10.79 -10.81
N LEU A 192 7.27 -11.02 -11.31
CA LEU A 192 8.50 -10.42 -10.78
C LEU A 192 8.43 -8.88 -10.63
N PRO A 193 7.98 -8.09 -11.63
CA PRO A 193 7.90 -6.64 -11.48
C PRO A 193 6.97 -6.22 -10.34
N ARG A 194 5.88 -6.98 -10.14
CA ARG A 194 4.93 -6.68 -9.05
C ARG A 194 5.46 -7.12 -7.69
N LEU A 195 6.17 -8.24 -7.61
CA LEU A 195 6.84 -8.69 -6.39
C LEU A 195 7.90 -7.67 -5.94
N GLN A 196 8.68 -7.13 -6.87
CA GLN A 196 9.64 -6.07 -6.58
C GLN A 196 8.94 -4.80 -6.08
N GLU A 197 7.88 -4.36 -6.75
CA GLU A 197 7.11 -3.19 -6.29
C GLU A 197 6.54 -3.42 -4.88
N LEU A 198 6.00 -4.60 -4.57
CA LEU A 198 5.53 -4.93 -3.23
C LEU A 198 6.66 -4.85 -2.20
N SER A 199 7.82 -5.41 -2.49
CA SER A 199 8.99 -5.39 -1.60
C SER A 199 9.40 -3.96 -1.23
N VAL A 200 9.46 -3.05 -2.20
CA VAL A 200 9.84 -1.64 -1.98
C VAL A 200 8.78 -0.85 -1.21
N ARG A 201 7.50 -1.19 -1.41
CA ARG A 201 6.40 -0.37 -0.88
C ARG A 201 5.79 -0.87 0.42
N THR A 202 6.06 -2.11 0.82
CA THR A 202 5.48 -2.68 2.04
C THR A 202 6.48 -2.62 3.20
N HIS A 203 6.09 -1.94 4.26
CA HIS A 203 6.89 -1.84 5.49
C HIS A 203 6.23 -2.54 6.67
N GLN A 204 4.89 -2.42 6.78
CA GLN A 204 4.11 -2.98 7.89
C GLN A 204 3.93 -4.49 7.75
N LEU A 205 3.71 -4.97 6.53
CA LEU A 205 3.45 -6.37 6.20
C LEU A 205 4.57 -6.96 5.35
N ASN A 206 5.82 -6.79 5.81
CA ASN A 206 7.02 -7.35 5.21
C ASN A 206 7.88 -7.97 6.31
N SER A 207 8.13 -9.29 6.24
CA SER A 207 8.93 -10.01 7.22
C SER A 207 10.43 -9.72 7.09
N ALA A 208 10.91 -9.36 5.88
CA ALA A 208 12.30 -8.95 5.68
C ALA A 208 12.60 -7.58 6.32
N GLY A 209 11.58 -6.70 6.42
CA GLY A 209 11.69 -5.36 7.00
C GLY A 209 12.38 -4.34 6.10
N GLU A 210 12.97 -4.77 5.00
CA GLU A 210 13.70 -3.97 4.02
C GLU A 210 13.34 -4.41 2.59
N PRO A 211 13.56 -3.56 1.57
CA PRO A 211 13.34 -3.92 0.18
C PRO A 211 14.26 -5.09 -0.25
N VAL A 212 13.69 -6.04 -1.00
CA VAL A 212 14.44 -7.12 -1.66
C VAL A 212 14.70 -6.72 -3.11
N THR A 213 15.92 -6.91 -3.59
CA THR A 213 16.30 -6.53 -4.95
C THR A 213 15.63 -7.41 -6.01
N GLU A 214 15.50 -6.88 -7.23
CA GLU A 214 14.97 -7.66 -8.37
C GLU A 214 15.82 -8.91 -8.63
N ALA A 215 17.14 -8.81 -8.52
CA ALA A 215 18.06 -9.93 -8.73
C ALA A 215 17.84 -11.03 -7.69
N GLU A 216 17.65 -10.69 -6.41
CA GLU A 216 17.33 -11.65 -5.35
C GLU A 216 15.97 -12.30 -5.57
N LEU A 217 14.92 -11.52 -5.89
CA LEU A 217 13.59 -12.07 -6.20
C LEU A 217 13.62 -12.98 -7.41
N SER A 218 14.35 -12.61 -8.47
CA SER A 218 14.54 -13.42 -9.66
C SER A 218 15.26 -14.74 -9.35
N HIS A 219 16.29 -14.69 -8.49
CA HIS A 219 17.02 -15.88 -8.04
C HIS A 219 16.08 -16.82 -7.24
N LEU A 220 15.32 -16.27 -6.29
CA LEU A 220 14.37 -17.04 -5.48
C LEU A 220 13.29 -17.71 -6.35
N LEU A 221 12.77 -17.00 -7.37
CA LEU A 221 11.77 -17.53 -8.30
C LEU A 221 12.32 -18.64 -9.22
N ALA A 222 13.59 -18.57 -9.59
CA ALA A 222 14.21 -19.52 -10.51
C ALA A 222 14.81 -20.76 -9.79
N SER A 223 15.05 -20.69 -8.49
CA SER A 223 15.68 -21.75 -7.72
C SER A 223 14.68 -22.85 -7.36
N ALA A 224 15.05 -24.09 -7.59
CA ALA A 224 14.27 -25.26 -7.17
C ALA A 224 14.22 -25.48 -5.65
N ASP A 225 15.05 -24.76 -4.88
CA ASP A 225 15.07 -24.83 -3.42
C ASP A 225 13.94 -24.01 -2.78
N TYR A 226 13.23 -23.22 -3.60
CA TYR A 226 12.15 -22.35 -3.14
C TYR A 226 10.84 -22.68 -3.85
N GLU A 227 9.76 -22.65 -3.07
CA GLU A 227 8.39 -22.56 -3.59
C GLU A 227 7.88 -21.16 -3.33
N VAL A 228 7.41 -20.48 -4.36
CA VAL A 228 6.90 -19.11 -4.24
C VAL A 228 5.43 -19.09 -4.61
N ALA A 229 4.59 -18.61 -3.71
CA ALA A 229 3.17 -18.44 -3.97
C ALA A 229 2.78 -16.95 -3.88
N THR A 230 1.86 -16.56 -4.75
CA THR A 230 1.28 -15.23 -4.80
C THR A 230 -0.17 -15.26 -4.37
N LEU A 231 -0.65 -14.15 -3.79
CA LEU A 231 -2.04 -13.96 -3.40
C LEU A 231 -2.64 -12.79 -4.18
N ARG A 232 -3.75 -13.06 -4.86
CA ARG A 232 -4.59 -12.07 -5.53
C ARG A 232 -5.89 -11.88 -4.76
N LEU A 233 -6.40 -10.66 -4.77
CA LEU A 233 -7.56 -10.26 -3.98
C LEU A 233 -8.50 -9.41 -4.81
N ALA A 234 -9.78 -9.76 -4.80
CA ALA A 234 -10.85 -9.02 -5.45
C ALA A 234 -12.14 -9.06 -4.61
N ASP A 235 -13.02 -8.11 -4.83
CA ASP A 235 -14.40 -8.08 -4.33
C ASP A 235 -15.30 -7.28 -5.28
N ASP A 236 -16.53 -7.01 -4.89
CA ASP A 236 -17.50 -6.28 -5.74
C ASP A 236 -17.17 -4.80 -5.93
N PHE A 237 -16.23 -4.23 -5.13
CA PHE A 237 -15.72 -2.87 -5.34
C PHE A 237 -14.59 -2.82 -6.37
N GLY A 238 -13.85 -3.92 -6.57
CA GLY A 238 -12.79 -3.96 -7.56
C GLY A 238 -11.83 -5.15 -7.42
N ASP A 239 -10.87 -5.18 -8.34
CA ASP A 239 -9.78 -6.15 -8.38
C ASP A 239 -8.47 -5.48 -7.96
N ASP A 240 -8.00 -5.79 -6.75
CA ASP A 240 -6.73 -5.29 -6.21
C ASP A 240 -5.49 -5.94 -6.87
N GLY A 241 -5.68 -6.99 -7.67
CA GLY A 241 -4.60 -7.73 -8.32
C GLY A 241 -3.74 -8.53 -7.34
N LEU A 242 -2.44 -8.64 -7.63
CA LEU A 242 -1.48 -9.30 -6.77
C LEU A 242 -1.17 -8.41 -5.56
N VAL A 243 -1.61 -8.84 -4.37
CA VAL A 243 -1.47 -8.09 -3.12
C VAL A 243 -0.54 -8.73 -2.10
N GLY A 244 -0.15 -9.99 -2.25
CA GLY A 244 0.73 -10.68 -1.32
C GLY A 244 1.55 -11.78 -1.96
N ALA A 245 2.63 -12.16 -1.29
CA ALA A 245 3.46 -13.31 -1.66
C ALA A 245 4.12 -13.94 -0.44
N VAL A 246 4.43 -15.23 -0.56
CA VAL A 246 5.18 -16.02 0.40
C VAL A 246 6.24 -16.86 -0.31
N PHE A 247 7.42 -16.94 0.27
CA PHE A 247 8.56 -17.70 -0.21
C PHE A 247 8.87 -18.80 0.80
N LEU A 248 8.79 -20.06 0.40
CA LEU A 248 9.08 -21.22 1.23
C LEU A 248 10.40 -21.83 0.78
N ALA A 249 11.28 -22.12 1.73
CA ALA A 249 12.57 -22.75 1.50
C ALA A 249 12.66 -24.09 2.22
N GLY A 250 13.34 -25.08 1.60
CA GLY A 250 13.54 -26.41 2.19
C GLY A 250 12.35 -27.33 2.00
N THR A 251 11.63 -27.23 0.88
CA THR A 251 10.57 -28.18 0.51
C THR A 251 11.11 -29.60 0.50
N GLY A 252 10.43 -30.51 1.23
CA GLY A 252 10.90 -31.89 1.45
C GLY A 252 11.72 -32.11 2.73
N ALA A 253 12.03 -31.07 3.48
CA ALA A 253 12.67 -31.17 4.80
C ALA A 253 11.61 -31.27 5.93
N THR A 254 12.03 -31.73 7.11
CA THR A 254 11.17 -31.78 8.31
C THR A 254 10.83 -30.39 8.88
N SER A 255 11.67 -29.39 8.57
CA SER A 255 11.42 -27.97 8.91
C SER A 255 11.49 -27.15 7.63
N ILE A 256 10.43 -26.36 7.35
CA ILE A 256 10.36 -25.43 6.24
C ILE A 256 10.56 -24.01 6.79
N SER A 257 11.44 -23.25 6.16
CA SER A 257 11.66 -21.84 6.43
C SER A 257 10.86 -20.96 5.46
N VAL A 258 10.32 -19.86 5.97
CA VAL A 258 9.65 -18.83 5.16
C VAL A 258 10.48 -17.53 5.24
N PRO A 259 11.51 -17.39 4.40
CA PRO A 259 12.42 -16.24 4.47
C PRO A 259 11.74 -14.91 4.16
N LEU A 260 10.65 -14.93 3.39
CA LEU A 260 9.95 -13.72 3.00
C LEU A 260 8.43 -13.94 2.94
N ILE A 261 7.71 -13.10 3.67
CA ILE A 261 6.28 -12.85 3.50
C ILE A 261 6.10 -11.35 3.30
N MET A 262 5.39 -10.97 2.26
CA MET A 262 5.06 -9.57 2.00
C MET A 262 3.62 -9.42 1.53
N MET A 263 2.96 -8.34 1.98
CA MET A 263 1.58 -8.06 1.60
C MET A 263 1.31 -6.56 1.55
N SER A 264 0.53 -6.11 0.59
CA SER A 264 0.08 -4.73 0.47
C SER A 264 -0.81 -4.34 1.66
N CYS A 265 -0.63 -3.15 2.21
CA CYS A 265 -1.49 -2.60 3.26
C CYS A 265 -2.96 -2.46 2.81
N ARG A 266 -3.24 -2.41 1.51
CA ARG A 266 -4.63 -2.41 0.97
C ARG A 266 -5.40 -3.68 1.30
N ALA A 267 -4.71 -4.80 1.53
CA ALA A 267 -5.30 -6.08 1.90
C ALA A 267 -5.58 -6.20 3.41
N LEU A 268 -5.09 -5.23 4.22
CA LEU A 268 -5.35 -5.20 5.67
C LEU A 268 -6.85 -5.19 5.93
N GLY A 269 -7.23 -5.98 6.92
CA GLY A 269 -8.61 -6.03 7.32
C GLY A 269 -9.52 -6.86 6.42
N ARG A 270 -9.00 -7.55 5.39
CA ARG A 270 -9.80 -8.40 4.48
C ARG A 270 -9.49 -9.89 4.62
N GLY A 271 -8.76 -10.30 5.67
CA GLY A 271 -8.42 -11.70 5.94
C GLY A 271 -7.38 -12.29 4.98
N ALA A 272 -6.78 -11.46 4.11
CA ALA A 272 -5.85 -11.94 3.10
C ALA A 272 -4.56 -12.49 3.71
N LEU A 273 -4.02 -11.85 4.75
CA LEU A 273 -2.83 -12.32 5.44
C LEU A 273 -3.11 -13.59 6.23
N ASP A 274 -4.27 -13.68 6.89
CA ASP A 274 -4.71 -14.87 7.61
C ASP A 274 -4.86 -16.07 6.66
N ALA A 275 -5.44 -15.83 5.48
CA ALA A 275 -5.57 -16.84 4.41
C ALA A 275 -4.19 -17.28 3.89
N LEU A 276 -3.27 -16.34 3.65
CA LEU A 276 -1.92 -16.66 3.17
C LEU A 276 -1.14 -17.49 4.20
N LEU A 277 -1.19 -17.12 5.49
CA LEU A 277 -0.53 -17.83 6.57
C LEU A 277 -1.14 -19.23 6.79
N ALA A 278 -2.48 -19.35 6.75
CA ALA A 278 -3.16 -20.63 6.84
C ALA A 278 -2.81 -21.56 5.67
N TRP A 279 -2.76 -21.01 4.46
CA TRP A 279 -2.32 -21.75 3.26
C TRP A 279 -0.87 -22.20 3.40
N THR A 280 0.03 -21.31 3.85
CA THR A 280 1.46 -21.59 4.06
C THR A 280 1.68 -22.76 5.02
N CYS A 281 0.98 -22.76 6.16
CA CYS A 281 1.05 -23.87 7.13
C CYS A 281 0.58 -25.19 6.52
N ARG A 282 -0.50 -25.18 5.74
CA ARG A 282 -1.04 -26.39 5.07
C ARG A 282 -0.12 -26.89 3.98
N ALA A 283 0.41 -25.99 3.13
CA ALA A 283 1.35 -26.35 2.08
C ALA A 283 2.62 -26.99 2.67
N ALA A 284 3.18 -26.40 3.72
CA ALA A 284 4.33 -26.96 4.43
C ALA A 284 4.05 -28.36 5.02
N ALA A 285 2.89 -28.55 5.67
CA ALA A 285 2.48 -29.85 6.21
C ALA A 285 2.25 -30.90 5.10
N GLN A 286 1.65 -30.52 3.98
CA GLN A 286 1.45 -31.39 2.82
C GLN A 286 2.79 -31.81 2.17
N ALA A 287 3.80 -30.94 2.24
CA ALA A 287 5.17 -31.26 1.82
C ALA A 287 5.92 -32.17 2.81
N GLY A 288 5.28 -32.56 3.94
CA GLY A 288 5.84 -33.48 4.94
C GLY A 288 6.58 -32.79 6.10
N ALA A 289 6.56 -31.46 6.17
CA ALA A 289 7.18 -30.74 7.26
C ALA A 289 6.39 -30.89 8.56
N THR A 290 7.11 -30.96 9.68
CA THR A 290 6.56 -30.97 11.05
C THR A 290 6.71 -29.63 11.75
N GLU A 291 7.49 -28.72 11.15
CA GLU A 291 7.77 -27.39 11.68
C GLU A 291 7.81 -26.32 10.58
N LEU A 292 7.30 -25.16 10.87
CA LEU A 292 7.39 -23.95 10.04
C LEU A 292 8.14 -22.88 10.81
N THR A 293 9.09 -22.22 10.15
CA THR A 293 9.87 -21.12 10.71
C THR A 293 9.79 -19.87 9.84
N VAL A 294 9.66 -18.70 10.47
CA VAL A 294 9.61 -17.39 9.80
C VAL A 294 10.63 -16.46 10.47
N PRO A 295 11.80 -16.22 9.86
CA PRO A 295 12.71 -15.17 10.32
C PRO A 295 12.10 -13.80 10.00
N CYS A 296 11.80 -13.00 11.02
CA CYS A 296 11.18 -11.69 10.87
C CYS A 296 12.06 -10.61 11.48
N LEU A 297 12.48 -9.62 10.69
CA LEU A 297 13.18 -8.45 11.20
C LEU A 297 12.23 -7.67 12.12
N VAL A 298 12.68 -7.35 13.34
CA VAL A 298 11.88 -6.63 14.33
C VAL A 298 12.05 -5.13 14.15
N THR A 299 11.01 -4.45 13.69
CA THR A 299 10.99 -2.99 13.52
C THR A 299 9.75 -2.40 14.17
N ASP A 300 9.74 -1.10 14.41
CA ASP A 300 8.56 -0.38 14.92
C ASP A 300 7.42 -0.35 13.90
N ARG A 301 7.74 -0.50 12.60
CA ARG A 301 6.77 -0.43 11.51
C ARG A 301 6.05 -1.76 11.24
N ASN A 302 6.71 -2.92 11.46
CA ASN A 302 6.13 -4.23 11.11
C ASN A 302 5.42 -4.96 12.27
N VAL A 303 4.95 -4.20 13.26
CA VAL A 303 4.09 -4.73 14.34
C VAL A 303 2.88 -5.52 13.78
N PRO A 304 2.16 -5.05 12.74
CA PRO A 304 1.05 -5.81 12.16
C PRO A 304 1.45 -7.20 11.65
N MET A 305 2.61 -7.34 10.98
CA MET A 305 3.12 -8.65 10.55
C MET A 305 3.36 -9.58 11.74
N ARG A 306 4.05 -9.10 12.76
CA ARG A 306 4.37 -9.91 13.96
C ARG A 306 3.12 -10.34 14.72
N LEU A 307 2.10 -9.47 14.80
CA LEU A 307 0.81 -9.81 15.39
C LEU A 307 0.10 -10.90 14.58
N ALA A 308 0.09 -10.78 13.25
CA ALA A 308 -0.53 -11.78 12.38
C ALA A 308 0.17 -13.14 12.49
N LEU A 309 1.51 -13.17 12.52
CA LEU A 309 2.26 -14.40 12.79
C LEU A 309 1.84 -15.02 14.13
N GLY A 310 1.69 -14.18 15.17
CA GLY A 310 1.22 -14.59 16.48
C GLY A 310 -0.20 -15.18 16.47
N VAL A 311 -1.13 -14.56 15.75
CA VAL A 311 -2.52 -15.04 15.57
C VAL A 311 -2.53 -16.38 14.82
N ALA A 312 -1.70 -16.51 13.79
CA ALA A 312 -1.51 -17.78 13.08
C ALA A 312 -0.80 -18.88 13.91
N GLY A 313 -0.49 -18.61 15.18
CA GLY A 313 0.10 -19.57 16.12
C GLY A 313 1.61 -19.73 16.01
N LEU A 314 2.29 -18.87 15.23
CA LEU A 314 3.75 -18.81 15.27
C LEU A 314 4.20 -18.03 16.52
N ARG A 315 5.24 -18.51 17.19
CA ARG A 315 5.76 -17.90 18.43
C ARG A 315 7.26 -17.66 18.29
N ALA A 316 7.70 -16.48 18.70
CA ALA A 316 9.12 -16.20 18.89
C ALA A 316 9.45 -16.46 20.37
N GLU A 317 10.61 -17.06 20.63
CA GLU A 317 11.09 -17.20 22.00
C GLU A 317 11.41 -15.80 22.58
N PRO A 318 11.02 -15.53 23.83
CA PRO A 318 11.37 -14.28 24.50
C PRO A 318 12.89 -14.08 24.53
N GLY A 319 13.36 -12.92 24.04
CA GLY A 319 14.80 -12.61 24.01
C GLY A 319 15.58 -13.26 22.85
N SER A 320 14.93 -13.93 21.90
CA SER A 320 15.57 -14.61 20.76
C SER A 320 15.86 -13.73 19.55
N VAL A 321 15.91 -12.40 19.72
CA VAL A 321 16.31 -11.50 18.61
C VAL A 321 17.79 -11.69 18.35
N ALA A 322 18.12 -12.18 17.15
CA ALA A 322 19.49 -12.38 16.71
C ALA A 322 20.25 -11.04 16.54
N ALA A 323 21.58 -11.11 16.38
CA ALA A 323 22.43 -9.92 16.23
C ALA A 323 22.08 -9.07 14.99
N ASP A 324 21.43 -9.66 13.99
CA ASP A 324 20.90 -9.01 12.78
C ASP A 324 19.50 -8.37 12.97
N GLY A 325 18.99 -8.37 14.21
CA GLY A 325 17.68 -7.82 14.54
C GLY A 325 16.49 -8.72 14.21
N ARG A 326 16.71 -9.96 13.78
CA ARG A 326 15.62 -10.90 13.41
C ARG A 326 15.20 -11.76 14.59
N ALA A 327 13.88 -11.90 14.78
CA ALA A 327 13.29 -12.92 15.64
C ALA A 327 12.84 -14.10 14.79
N LEU A 328 13.11 -15.32 15.26
CA LEU A 328 12.63 -16.53 14.61
C LEU A 328 11.27 -16.92 15.18
N PHE A 329 10.22 -16.79 14.38
CA PHE A 329 8.89 -17.25 14.72
C PHE A 329 8.74 -18.71 14.28
N THR A 330 8.34 -19.60 15.19
CA THR A 330 8.21 -21.04 14.94
C THR A 330 6.80 -21.54 15.25
N ARG A 331 6.37 -22.56 14.49
CA ARG A 331 5.12 -23.27 14.71
C ARG A 331 5.29 -24.74 14.42
N SER A 332 4.80 -25.61 15.32
CA SER A 332 4.60 -27.03 15.02
C SER A 332 3.43 -27.22 14.05
N LEU A 333 3.62 -28.06 13.05
CA LEU A 333 2.61 -28.42 12.05
C LEU A 333 1.93 -29.77 12.35
N THR A 334 2.25 -30.41 13.49
CA THR A 334 1.66 -31.70 13.90
C THR A 334 0.35 -31.55 14.66
N GLY A 335 -0.07 -30.32 14.99
CA GLY A 335 -1.30 -30.00 15.73
C GLY A 335 -2.38 -29.38 14.88
N GLU A 336 -3.26 -28.65 15.55
CA GLU A 336 -4.33 -27.87 14.92
C GLU A 336 -3.76 -26.82 13.98
N MET A 337 -4.26 -26.79 12.74
CA MET A 337 -3.83 -25.83 11.72
C MET A 337 -4.64 -24.54 11.78
N PRO A 338 -4.06 -23.39 11.38
CA PRO A 338 -4.84 -22.18 11.24
C PRO A 338 -5.97 -22.38 10.25
N GLU A 339 -7.18 -21.97 10.64
CA GLU A 339 -8.34 -22.06 9.76
C GLU A 339 -8.28 -20.95 8.71
N LEU A 340 -8.76 -21.27 7.52
CA LEU A 340 -9.09 -20.24 6.54
C LEU A 340 -10.32 -19.48 7.03
N PRO A 341 -10.36 -18.14 6.89
CA PRO A 341 -11.56 -17.39 7.20
C PRO A 341 -12.77 -17.98 6.46
N GLY A 342 -13.84 -18.30 7.21
CA GLY A 342 -14.99 -19.06 6.68
C GLY A 342 -15.81 -18.32 5.60
N TRP A 343 -15.50 -17.05 5.35
CA TRP A 343 -16.10 -16.21 4.31
C TRP A 343 -15.17 -16.02 3.09
N VAL A 344 -13.98 -16.63 3.11
CA VAL A 344 -12.99 -16.54 2.02
C VAL A 344 -13.02 -17.80 1.19
N ALA A 345 -13.23 -17.65 -0.11
CA ALA A 345 -12.99 -18.70 -1.09
C ALA A 345 -11.53 -18.64 -1.53
N VAL A 346 -10.76 -19.72 -1.31
CA VAL A 346 -9.39 -19.86 -1.82
C VAL A 346 -9.45 -20.75 -3.06
N GLU A 347 -9.11 -20.15 -4.19
CA GLU A 347 -8.94 -20.90 -5.44
C GLU A 347 -7.46 -21.26 -5.58
N ALA A 348 -7.14 -22.56 -5.60
CA ALA A 348 -5.80 -23.00 -5.94
C ALA A 348 -5.58 -22.71 -7.43
N GLY A 349 -4.60 -21.85 -7.75
CA GLY A 349 -4.18 -21.66 -9.14
C GLY A 349 -3.66 -22.99 -9.72
N LYS A 350 -4.00 -23.23 -10.98
CA LYS A 350 -3.53 -24.41 -11.73
C LYS A 350 -2.08 -24.25 -12.13
#